data_e7c12253e83b1fdea09617b280b92cd2
#
_entry.id   e7c12253e83b1fdea09617b280b92cd2
#
_cell.length_a   1.000
_cell.length_b   1.000
_cell.length_c   1.000
_cell.angle_alpha   90.00
_cell.angle_beta   90.00
_cell.angle_gamma   90.00
#
_symmetry.space_group_name_H-M   'P 1'
#
loop_
_entity.id
_entity.type
_entity.pdbx_description
1 polymer ?
#
loop_
_entity_poly.entity_id
_entity_poly.type
_entity_poly.pdbx_seq_one_letter_code
_entity_poly.pdbx_strand_id
1 'polypeptide(L)' 'MKERLDVLLVKRNLAASREKAKAIIMSGNVYVDNQKEDKPGTTFPEESKIEVRGHTPVS' A
#
# COMPACT_ATOMS: atom_id res chain seq x y z
N MET A 1 5.30 -2.65 -16.02
CA MET A 1 3.84 -2.66 -16.13
C MET A 1 3.22 -2.15 -14.85
N LYS A 2 2.08 -1.52 -14.96
CA LYS A 2 1.43 -0.99 -13.77
C LYS A 2 0.56 -2.05 -13.10
N GLU A 3 0.43 -1.92 -11.81
CA GLU A 3 -0.34 -2.87 -11.02
C GLU A 3 -1.14 -2.09 -9.99
N ARG A 4 -2.26 -2.64 -9.57
CA ARG A 4 -3.05 -2.00 -8.52
C ARG A 4 -2.26 -1.96 -7.21
N LEU A 5 -2.48 -0.90 -6.46
CA LEU A 5 -1.72 -0.71 -5.23
C LEU A 5 -1.96 -1.84 -4.22
N ASP A 6 -3.20 -2.30 -4.10
CA ASP A 6 -3.48 -3.40 -3.19
C ASP A 6 -2.74 -4.67 -3.62
N VAL A 7 -2.67 -4.92 -4.92
CA VAL A 7 -1.94 -6.08 -5.42
C VAL A 7 -0.45 -5.92 -5.15
N LEU A 8 0.08 -4.71 -5.34
CA LEU A 8 1.50 -4.47 -5.10
C LEU A 8 1.87 -4.74 -3.65
N LEU A 9 1.01 -4.34 -2.72
CA LEU A 9 1.28 -4.59 -1.31
C LEU A 9 1.38 -6.10 -1.03
N VAL A 10 0.49 -6.88 -1.64
CA VAL A 10 0.54 -8.32 -1.44
C VAL A 10 1.79 -8.90 -2.08
N LYS A 11 2.12 -8.46 -3.28
CA LYS A 11 3.30 -8.97 -3.97
C LYS A 11 4.58 -8.70 -3.19
N ARG A 12 4.63 -7.61 -2.46
CA ARG A 12 5.82 -7.22 -1.71
C ARG A 12 5.79 -7.70 -0.28
N ASN A 13 4.82 -8.53 0.07
CA ASN A 13 4.67 -9.04 1.42
C ASN A 13 4.45 -7.93 2.45
N LEU A 14 3.89 -6.82 2.00
CA LEU A 14 3.54 -5.74 2.90
C LEU A 14 2.15 -5.93 3.47
N ALA A 15 1.38 -6.82 2.90
CA ALA A 15 0.06 -7.16 3.39
C ALA A 15 -0.17 -8.66 3.20
N ALA A 16 -0.90 -9.26 4.10
CA ALA A 16 -1.13 -10.69 4.05
C ALA A 16 -2.13 -11.08 2.96
N SER A 17 -3.03 -10.18 2.61
CA SER A 17 -4.02 -10.44 1.58
C SER A 17 -4.45 -9.12 0.98
N ARG A 18 -5.19 -9.21 -0.13
CA ARG A 18 -5.67 -7.99 -0.78
C ARG A 18 -6.65 -7.24 0.10
N GLU A 19 -7.45 -7.94 0.87
CA GLU A 19 -8.37 -7.27 1.78
C GLU A 19 -7.61 -6.48 2.84
N LYS A 20 -6.56 -7.08 3.37
CA LYS A 20 -5.74 -6.37 4.34
C LYS A 20 -5.00 -5.22 3.69
N ALA A 21 -4.55 -5.41 2.46
CA ALA A 21 -3.90 -4.35 1.72
C ALA A 21 -4.85 -3.16 1.55
N LYS A 22 -6.10 -3.43 1.19
CA LYS A 22 -7.08 -2.36 1.04
C LYS A 22 -7.27 -1.61 2.34
N ALA A 23 -7.37 -2.34 3.45
CA ALA A 23 -7.58 -1.70 4.74
C ALA A 23 -6.40 -0.81 5.10
N ILE A 24 -5.20 -1.29 4.86
CA ILE A 24 -4.00 -0.51 5.15
C ILE A 24 -3.97 0.76 4.29
N ILE A 25 -4.28 0.62 3.01
CA ILE A 25 -4.28 1.76 2.10
C ILE A 25 -5.35 2.77 2.52
N MET A 26 -6.54 2.29 2.81
CA MET A 26 -7.65 3.18 3.13
C MET A 26 -7.47 3.87 4.47
N SER A 27 -6.66 3.30 5.34
CA SER A 27 -6.36 3.97 6.60
C SER A 27 -5.35 5.11 6.43
N GLY A 28 -4.77 5.25 5.24
CA GLY A 28 -3.85 6.33 4.99
C GLY A 28 -2.44 6.05 5.42
N ASN A 29 -2.08 4.78 5.53
CA ASN A 29 -0.76 4.41 6.01
C ASN A 29 0.21 4.04 4.90
N VAL A 30 -0.22 4.12 3.65
CA VAL A 30 0.60 3.71 2.52
C VAL A 30 1.09 4.93 1.77
N TYR A 31 2.36 4.94 1.48
CA TYR A 31 2.99 6.02 0.73
C TYR A 31 3.68 5.45 -0.49
N VAL A 32 3.44 6.07 -1.63
CA VAL A 32 4.09 5.70 -2.89
C VAL A 32 4.91 6.90 -3.34
N ASP A 33 6.21 6.70 -3.47
CA ASP A 33 7.14 7.77 -3.82
C ASP A 33 6.97 8.97 -2.89
N ASN A 34 6.83 8.68 -1.60
CA ASN A 34 6.69 9.68 -0.54
C ASN A 34 5.37 10.44 -0.61
N GLN A 35 4.41 9.93 -1.35
CA GLN A 35 3.08 10.53 -1.40
C GLN A 35 2.07 9.59 -0.80
N LYS A 36 1.26 10.12 0.10
CA LYS A 36 0.24 9.32 0.75
C LYS A 36 -0.82 8.91 -0.27
N GLU A 37 -1.15 7.64 -0.26
CA GLU A 37 -2.18 7.08 -1.12
C GLU A 37 -3.23 6.39 -0.28
N ASP A 38 -4.49 6.66 -0.58
CA ASP A 38 -5.57 6.03 0.16
C ASP A 38 -6.57 5.32 -0.73
N LYS A 39 -6.21 5.13 -2.01
CA LYS A 39 -7.09 4.48 -2.97
C LYS A 39 -6.46 3.18 -3.44
N PRO A 40 -6.99 2.05 -3.01
CA PRO A 40 -6.36 0.76 -3.36
C PRO A 40 -6.43 0.43 -4.85
N GLY A 41 -7.38 0.99 -5.57
CA GLY A 41 -7.51 0.70 -6.99
C GLY A 41 -6.58 1.49 -7.89
N THR A 42 -5.83 2.43 -7.35
CA THR A 42 -4.90 3.21 -8.14
C THR A 42 -3.75 2.33 -8.60
N THR A 43 -3.33 2.50 -9.84
CA THR A 43 -2.24 1.69 -10.39
C THR A 43 -0.94 2.46 -10.35
N PHE A 44 0.15 1.72 -10.16
CA PHE A 44 1.49 2.28 -10.12
C PHE A 44 2.45 1.33 -10.82
N PRO A 45 3.56 1.84 -11.34
CA PRO A 45 4.60 0.95 -11.87
C PRO A 45 5.08 0.00 -10.80
N GLU A 46 5.42 -1.21 -11.22
CA GLU A 46 5.85 -2.22 -10.26
C GLU A 46 7.11 -1.81 -9.51
N GLU A 47 7.90 -0.95 -10.11
CA GLU A 47 9.13 -0.50 -9.47
C GLU A 47 8.94 0.70 -8.56
N SER A 48 7.71 1.18 -8.40
CA SER A 48 7.49 2.32 -7.52
C SER A 48 7.89 2.00 -6.09
N LYS A 49 8.38 3.01 -5.40
CA LYS A 49 8.76 2.84 -4.01
C LYS A 49 7.52 2.94 -3.15
N ILE A 50 7.20 1.84 -2.48
CA ILE A 50 6.01 1.77 -1.64
C ILE A 50 6.43 1.57 -0.20
N GLU A 51 5.85 2.38 0.68
CA GLU A 51 6.13 2.29 2.11
C GLU A 51 4.82 2.19 2.87
N VAL A 52 4.82 1.38 3.90
CA VAL A 52 3.71 1.31 4.83
C VAL A 52 4.20 1.90 6.14
N ARG A 53 3.66 3.04 6.53
CA ARG A 53 4.16 3.76 7.69
C ARG A 53 3.28 3.64 8.91
N GLY A 54 2.09 3.20 8.75
CA GLY A 54 1.17 3.24 9.85
C GLY A 54 1.30 2.07 10.75
N HIS A 55 2.35 1.97 11.42
CA HIS A 55 2.39 0.96 12.43
C HIS A 55 1.63 1.44 13.64
N THR A 56 1.23 0.52 14.44
CA THR A 56 0.49 0.81 15.63
C THR A 56 1.38 1.49 16.63
N PRO A 57 1.09 2.71 16.93
CA PRO A 57 1.86 3.31 18.01
C PRO A 57 1.47 2.64 19.29
N VAL A 58 2.44 2.32 19.97
CA VAL A 58 2.18 1.87 21.29
C VAL A 58 1.94 3.09 22.10
N SER A 59 0.80 3.36 22.32
CA SER A 59 0.55 4.52 23.15
C SER A 59 0.81 4.22 24.59
#